data_689dca1b684cc47a7956464ff88af5d9
#
_entry.id   689dca1b684cc47a7956464ff88af5d9
#
_cell.length_a   1.000
_cell.length_b   1.000
_cell.length_c   1.000
_cell.angle_alpha   90.00
_cell.angle_beta   90.00
_cell.angle_gamma   90.00
#
_symmetry.space_group_name_H-M   'P 1'
#
loop_
_entity.id
_entity.type
_entity.pdbx_description
1 polymer ?
#
loop_
_entity_poly.entity_id
_entity_poly.type
_entity_poly.pdbx_seq_one_letter_code
_entity_poly.pdbx_strand_id
1 'polypeptide(L)'
;MGRRKFLSVMLGGILCLGNTVTLRAQSRLDSLQHLDEVVVTVRALPKEVIPVQQLAGEQLSRLSSHSVADALRYFSGLQIKDYGGVGGLKTVNIRSMGTNHVGVFYDGVELGNAQNGTVDLGRFSLDNMESVTLYNGQKSAIFQPAKDFGSAGSIYLQSRVPVFSGKELQHVKATFKTGSFGLANPSLLWERKLTEQVSTSW
;
A
#
# COMPACT_ATOMS: atom_id res chain seq x y z
N MET A 1 -61.99 61.88 25.36
CA MET A 1 -60.72 61.18 25.62
C MET A 1 -60.75 59.73 25.20
N GLY A 2 -61.81 59.24 24.57
CA GLY A 2 -61.98 57.80 24.18
C GLY A 2 -61.57 57.43 22.73
N ARG A 3 -61.64 58.32 21.80
CA ARG A 3 -61.41 57.94 20.38
C ARG A 3 -59.95 57.68 19.98
N ARG A 4 -58.99 58.30 20.66
CA ARG A 4 -57.56 58.06 20.40
C ARG A 4 -57.07 56.71 20.93
N LYS A 5 -57.61 56.22 22.04
CA LYS A 5 -57.27 54.92 22.60
C LYS A 5 -57.85 53.77 21.78
N PHE A 6 -59.02 53.98 21.16
CA PHE A 6 -59.65 52.97 20.30
C PHE A 6 -58.90 52.80 18.99
N LEU A 7 -58.38 53.90 18.44
CA LEU A 7 -57.60 53.84 17.24
C LEU A 7 -56.24 53.15 17.41
N SER A 8 -55.60 53.32 18.58
CA SER A 8 -54.34 52.62 18.92
C SER A 8 -54.51 51.12 19.10
N VAL A 9 -55.63 50.68 19.67
CA VAL A 9 -55.93 49.26 19.83
C VAL A 9 -56.25 48.59 18.50
N MET A 10 -56.99 49.33 17.62
CA MET A 10 -57.28 48.83 16.29
C MET A 10 -56.04 48.74 15.41
N LEU A 11 -55.11 49.71 15.50
CA LEU A 11 -53.88 49.73 14.75
C LEU A 11 -52.90 48.64 15.22
N GLY A 12 -52.88 48.32 16.56
CA GLY A 12 -52.11 47.24 17.09
C GLY A 12 -52.61 45.83 16.69
N GLY A 13 -53.93 45.69 16.57
CA GLY A 13 -54.56 44.43 16.13
C GLY A 13 -54.28 44.12 14.64
N ILE A 14 -54.21 45.12 13.80
CA ILE A 14 -53.91 44.96 12.35
C ILE A 14 -52.44 44.61 12.13
N LEU A 15 -51.51 45.07 12.99
CA LEU A 15 -50.09 44.73 12.89
C LEU A 15 -49.79 43.29 13.32
N CYS A 16 -50.63 42.69 14.16
CA CYS A 16 -50.45 41.29 14.58
C CYS A 16 -50.98 40.26 13.55
N LEU A 17 -51.84 40.66 12.64
CA LEU A 17 -52.41 39.77 11.63
C LEU A 17 -51.56 39.64 10.37
N GLY A 18 -50.50 40.46 10.24
CA GLY A 18 -49.64 40.50 9.06
C GLY A 18 -48.46 39.52 9.07
N ASN A 19 -48.16 38.86 10.18
CA ASN A 19 -47.06 37.94 10.30
C ASN A 19 -47.50 36.46 10.35
N THR A 20 -48.24 36.03 9.33
CA THR A 20 -48.30 34.60 9.05
C THR A 20 -47.00 34.21 8.38
N VAL A 21 -45.93 34.02 9.16
CA VAL A 21 -44.78 33.33 8.72
C VAL A 21 -45.22 31.90 8.37
N THR A 22 -45.40 31.66 7.08
CA THR A 22 -45.58 30.29 6.61
C THR A 22 -44.27 29.56 6.91
N LEU A 23 -44.19 28.90 8.06
CA LEU A 23 -43.22 27.88 8.36
C LEU A 23 -43.43 26.76 7.33
N ARG A 24 -42.78 26.86 6.20
CA ARG A 24 -42.54 25.71 5.34
C ARG A 24 -41.57 24.85 6.11
N ALA A 25 -42.10 23.90 6.89
CA ALA A 25 -41.38 22.77 7.31
C ALA A 25 -40.95 22.02 6.05
N GLN A 26 -39.78 22.37 5.54
CA GLN A 26 -39.13 21.57 4.52
C GLN A 26 -38.79 20.25 5.17
N SER A 27 -39.61 19.26 4.92
CA SER A 27 -39.27 17.87 5.14
C SER A 27 -38.14 17.50 4.18
N ARG A 28 -36.90 17.92 4.50
CA ARG A 28 -35.68 17.42 3.87
C ARG A 28 -35.31 16.02 4.38
N LEU A 29 -36.27 15.36 5.04
CA LEU A 29 -36.07 14.00 5.54
C LEU A 29 -36.28 12.91 4.51
N ASP A 30 -36.65 13.26 3.28
CA ASP A 30 -36.93 12.28 2.23
C ASP A 30 -36.04 12.40 1.00
N SER A 31 -34.86 13.01 1.14
CA SER A 31 -33.78 12.73 0.21
C SER A 31 -33.16 11.40 0.63
N LEU A 32 -33.69 10.31 0.09
CA LEU A 32 -32.97 9.06 -0.01
C LEU A 32 -31.66 9.38 -0.72
N GLN A 33 -30.61 9.67 0.06
CA GLN A 33 -29.27 9.63 -0.47
C GLN A 33 -29.05 8.18 -0.85
N HIS A 34 -29.17 7.89 -2.15
CA HIS A 34 -28.58 6.68 -2.70
C HIS A 34 -27.10 6.77 -2.39
N LEU A 35 -26.70 6.14 -1.32
CA LEU A 35 -25.32 5.78 -1.12
C LEU A 35 -25.06 4.75 -2.21
N ASP A 36 -24.26 5.12 -3.20
CA ASP A 36 -23.72 4.16 -4.13
C ASP A 36 -23.12 3.04 -3.29
N GLU A 37 -23.65 1.85 -3.47
CA GLU A 37 -23.18 0.65 -2.79
C GLU A 37 -21.70 0.50 -3.13
N VAL A 38 -20.84 0.91 -2.21
CA VAL A 38 -19.41 0.64 -2.32
C VAL A 38 -19.27 -0.85 -2.10
N VAL A 39 -19.37 -1.63 -3.17
CA VAL A 39 -19.02 -3.04 -3.15
C VAL A 39 -17.52 -3.12 -2.92
N VAL A 40 -17.13 -3.13 -1.65
CA VAL A 40 -15.77 -3.48 -1.26
C VAL A 40 -15.64 -4.98 -1.51
N THR A 41 -15.26 -5.35 -2.71
CA THR A 41 -14.88 -6.73 -3.02
C THR A 41 -13.53 -6.98 -2.34
N VAL A 42 -13.56 -7.22 -1.04
CA VAL A 42 -12.41 -7.77 -0.35
C VAL A 42 -12.26 -9.19 -0.87
N ARG A 43 -11.32 -9.42 -1.78
CA ARG A 43 -10.84 -10.75 -2.05
C ARG A 43 -10.31 -11.27 -0.72
N ALA A 44 -11.09 -12.13 -0.05
CA ALA A 44 -10.61 -12.84 1.11
C ALA A 44 -9.38 -13.64 0.65
N LEU A 45 -8.21 -13.14 1.00
CA LEU A 45 -6.99 -13.92 0.82
C LEU A 45 -7.19 -15.22 1.59
N PRO A 46 -6.93 -16.38 0.99
CA PRO A 46 -7.03 -17.65 1.70
C PRO A 46 -6.21 -17.50 2.99
N LYS A 47 -6.85 -17.74 4.13
CA LYS A 47 -6.19 -17.68 5.43
C LYS A 47 -5.15 -18.79 5.43
N GLU A 48 -3.92 -18.43 5.18
CA GLU A 48 -2.80 -19.36 5.19
C GLU A 48 -2.63 -19.92 6.61
N VAL A 49 -2.49 -21.21 6.70
CA VAL A 49 -2.32 -21.93 7.98
C VAL A 49 -0.98 -21.57 8.62
N ILE A 50 -0.01 -21.16 7.79
CA ILE A 50 1.33 -20.78 8.22
C ILE A 50 1.39 -19.26 8.37
N PRO A 51 1.89 -18.73 9.50
CA PRO A 51 2.01 -17.28 9.66
C PRO A 51 2.95 -16.70 8.63
N VAL A 52 2.38 -15.91 7.74
CA VAL A 52 3.09 -15.14 6.72
C VAL A 52 3.51 -13.82 7.32
N GLN A 53 4.75 -13.44 7.09
CA GLN A 53 5.21 -12.08 7.39
C GLN A 53 5.29 -11.29 6.10
N GLN A 54 4.62 -10.15 6.06
CA GLN A 54 4.55 -9.32 4.86
C GLN A 54 4.76 -7.85 5.21
N LEU A 55 5.55 -7.18 4.40
CA LEU A 55 5.65 -5.72 4.33
C LEU A 55 5.14 -5.28 2.97
N ALA A 56 4.15 -4.42 2.92
CA ALA A 56 3.53 -3.99 1.68
C ALA A 56 3.09 -2.53 1.72
N GLY A 57 2.97 -1.92 0.56
CA GLY A 57 2.38 -0.60 0.37
C GLY A 57 2.99 0.47 1.27
N GLU A 58 2.15 1.10 2.09
CA GLU A 58 2.57 2.20 2.96
C GLU A 58 3.59 1.77 4.04
N GLN A 59 3.48 0.56 4.56
CA GLN A 59 4.45 0.05 5.53
C GLN A 59 5.85 -0.01 4.92
N LEU A 60 5.95 -0.49 3.67
CA LEU A 60 7.21 -0.56 2.95
C LEU A 60 7.77 0.83 2.66
N SER A 61 6.92 1.77 2.27
CA SER A 61 7.32 3.15 1.95
C SER A 61 7.79 3.94 3.17
N ARG A 62 7.28 3.62 4.36
CA ARG A 62 7.69 4.26 5.63
C ARG A 62 9.04 3.75 6.13
N LEU A 63 9.50 2.62 5.62
CA LEU A 63 10.84 2.13 5.97
C LEU A 63 11.89 3.02 5.30
N SER A 64 12.77 3.61 6.10
CA SER A 64 13.93 4.34 5.58
C SER A 64 15.03 3.40 5.07
N SER A 65 14.63 2.26 4.51
CA SER A 65 15.52 1.23 4.01
C SER A 65 15.86 1.44 2.54
N HIS A 66 17.07 1.09 2.14
CA HIS A 66 17.54 1.27 0.76
C HIS A 66 17.34 0.02 -0.08
N SER A 67 17.47 -1.14 0.53
CA SER A 67 17.41 -2.43 -0.15
C SER A 67 16.39 -3.37 0.48
N VAL A 68 15.99 -4.37 -0.28
CA VAL A 68 15.15 -5.47 0.21
C VAL A 68 15.81 -6.16 1.41
N ALA A 69 17.13 -6.34 1.39
CA ALA A 69 17.85 -6.94 2.51
C ALA A 69 17.66 -6.14 3.81
N ASP A 70 17.62 -4.81 3.74
CA ASP A 70 17.42 -3.98 4.91
C ASP A 70 15.97 -4.07 5.43
N ALA A 71 14.98 -4.18 4.53
CA ALA A 71 13.58 -4.41 4.91
C ALA A 71 13.38 -5.77 5.58
N LEU A 72 14.08 -6.79 5.14
CA LEU A 72 14.00 -8.13 5.72
C LEU A 72 14.53 -8.21 7.17
N ARG A 73 15.26 -7.22 7.65
CA ARG A 73 15.67 -7.14 9.07
C ARG A 73 14.48 -6.97 10.03
N TYR A 74 13.34 -6.50 9.53
CA TYR A 74 12.12 -6.36 10.30
C TYR A 74 11.32 -7.67 10.42
N PHE A 75 11.72 -8.71 9.70
CA PHE A 75 11.08 -10.03 9.79
C PHE A 75 11.71 -10.87 10.87
N SER A 76 10.88 -11.57 11.61
CA SER A 76 11.35 -12.48 12.65
C SER A 76 11.88 -13.78 12.05
N GLY A 77 12.92 -14.34 12.69
CA GLY A 77 13.52 -15.61 12.25
C GLY A 77 14.46 -15.50 11.06
N LEU A 78 14.77 -14.28 10.59
CA LEU A 78 15.76 -14.02 9.57
C LEU A 78 17.07 -13.50 10.15
N GLN A 79 18.17 -13.91 9.55
CA GLN A 79 19.49 -13.36 9.80
C GLN A 79 20.07 -12.84 8.48
N ILE A 80 20.35 -11.55 8.43
CA ILE A 80 21.00 -10.92 7.28
C ILE A 80 22.52 -10.96 7.51
N LYS A 81 23.22 -11.51 6.52
CA LYS A 81 24.67 -11.45 6.45
C LYS A 81 25.06 -10.36 5.46
N ASP A 82 25.78 -9.37 5.92
CA ASP A 82 26.23 -8.22 5.14
C ASP A 82 27.76 -8.30 4.97
N TYR A 83 28.20 -8.37 3.73
CA TYR A 83 29.61 -8.57 3.37
C TYR A 83 30.24 -7.31 2.76
N GLY A 84 29.79 -6.13 3.15
CA GLY A 84 30.43 -4.90 2.65
C GLY A 84 29.60 -3.63 2.69
N GLY A 85 28.54 -3.58 3.48
CA GLY A 85 27.74 -2.36 3.63
C GLY A 85 26.96 -1.98 2.38
N VAL A 86 27.04 -0.70 2.00
CA VAL A 86 26.36 -0.22 0.79
C VAL A 86 27.05 -0.76 -0.47
N GLY A 87 26.29 -1.48 -1.29
CA GLY A 87 26.82 -2.15 -2.49
C GLY A 87 27.51 -3.49 -2.25
N GLY A 88 27.66 -3.91 -0.99
CA GLY A 88 28.17 -5.24 -0.65
C GLY A 88 27.11 -6.34 -0.82
N LEU A 89 27.59 -7.58 -0.90
CA LEU A 89 26.74 -8.76 -0.95
C LEU A 89 25.93 -8.89 0.34
N LYS A 90 24.61 -8.97 0.23
CA LYS A 90 23.70 -9.20 1.37
C LYS A 90 22.90 -10.46 1.15
N THR A 91 23.14 -11.45 1.99
CA THR A 91 22.43 -12.73 1.93
C THR A 91 21.55 -12.95 3.15
N VAL A 92 20.56 -13.81 3.00
CA VAL A 92 19.60 -14.14 4.06
C VAL A 92 19.76 -15.58 4.47
N ASN A 93 19.67 -15.79 5.77
CA ASN A 93 19.63 -17.12 6.38
C ASN A 93 18.33 -17.21 7.21
N ILE A 94 17.56 -18.26 6.98
CA ILE A 94 16.31 -18.52 7.69
C ILE A 94 16.59 -19.60 8.74
N ARG A 95 16.30 -19.29 10.02
CA ARG A 95 16.43 -20.24 11.14
C ARG A 95 17.78 -20.99 11.17
N SER A 96 18.84 -20.31 10.76
CA SER A 96 20.21 -20.88 10.72
C SER A 96 20.39 -22.08 9.79
N MET A 97 19.49 -22.34 8.85
CA MET A 97 19.58 -23.47 7.91
C MET A 97 20.55 -23.23 6.75
N GLY A 98 21.12 -22.05 6.63
CA GLY A 98 22.04 -21.68 5.56
C GLY A 98 21.39 -20.88 4.45
N THR A 99 22.21 -20.10 3.75
CA THR A 99 21.74 -19.19 2.69
C THR A 99 21.30 -19.90 1.42
N ASN A 100 21.78 -21.13 1.19
CA ASN A 100 21.46 -21.94 0.02
C ASN A 100 20.07 -22.60 0.08
N HIS A 101 19.48 -22.62 1.29
CA HIS A 101 18.16 -23.22 1.53
C HIS A 101 17.04 -22.18 1.59
N VAL A 102 17.29 -20.99 1.10
CA VAL A 102 16.29 -19.91 1.01
C VAL A 102 15.84 -19.78 -0.44
N GLY A 103 14.54 -19.96 -0.68
CA GLY A 103 13.93 -19.65 -1.98
C GLY A 103 13.72 -18.14 -2.10
N VAL A 104 14.12 -17.54 -3.21
CA VAL A 104 13.85 -16.14 -3.50
C VAL A 104 13.15 -16.06 -4.85
N PHE A 105 12.00 -15.42 -4.89
CA PHE A 105 11.18 -15.28 -6.09
C PHE A 105 10.88 -13.80 -6.34
N TYR A 106 11.07 -13.37 -7.58
CA TYR A 106 10.75 -12.02 -8.04
C TYR A 106 9.66 -12.13 -9.09
N ASP A 107 8.49 -11.58 -8.81
CA ASP A 107 7.28 -11.67 -9.64
C ASP A 107 6.97 -13.11 -10.08
N GLY A 108 7.21 -14.07 -9.17
CA GLY A 108 6.98 -15.49 -9.41
C GLY A 108 8.13 -16.23 -10.12
N VAL A 109 9.17 -15.52 -10.55
CA VAL A 109 10.37 -16.12 -11.15
C VAL A 109 11.40 -16.40 -10.06
N GLU A 110 11.92 -17.62 -10.03
CA GLU A 110 13.00 -17.98 -9.10
C GLU A 110 14.27 -17.20 -9.40
N LEU A 111 14.79 -16.56 -8.38
CA LEU A 111 16.12 -15.95 -8.42
C LEU A 111 17.13 -16.93 -7.82
N GLY A 112 18.21 -17.13 -8.50
CA GLY A 112 19.28 -17.99 -8.05
C GLY A 112 20.59 -17.63 -8.71
N ASN A 113 21.69 -17.91 -8.01
CA ASN A 113 22.99 -17.92 -8.62
C ASN A 113 23.31 -19.35 -9.02
N ALA A 114 23.56 -19.60 -10.29
CA ALA A 114 23.88 -20.93 -10.82
C ALA A 114 25.11 -21.56 -10.17
N GLN A 115 26.00 -20.75 -9.60
CA GLN A 115 27.26 -21.20 -9.01
C GLN A 115 27.11 -21.67 -7.56
N ASN A 116 26.38 -20.94 -6.72
CA ASN A 116 26.30 -21.21 -5.27
C ASN A 116 24.89 -21.13 -4.70
N GLY A 117 23.87 -20.90 -5.52
CA GLY A 117 22.47 -20.84 -5.11
C GLY A 117 22.09 -19.66 -4.21
N THR A 118 23.01 -18.74 -3.91
CA THR A 118 22.74 -17.59 -3.06
C THR A 118 22.25 -16.39 -3.86
N VAL A 119 21.34 -15.63 -3.30
CA VAL A 119 20.82 -14.40 -3.93
C VAL A 119 21.31 -13.19 -3.16
N ASP A 120 21.81 -12.20 -3.89
CA ASP A 120 22.18 -10.92 -3.33
C ASP A 120 20.94 -10.01 -3.24
N LEU A 121 20.36 -9.91 -2.04
CA LEU A 121 19.19 -9.08 -1.78
C LEU A 121 19.52 -7.60 -1.57
N GLY A 122 20.79 -7.26 -1.47
CA GLY A 122 21.25 -5.87 -1.43
C GLY A 122 21.06 -5.12 -2.76
N ARG A 123 20.97 -5.84 -3.87
CA ARG A 123 20.83 -5.27 -5.22
C ARG A 123 19.40 -4.80 -5.54
N PHE A 124 18.41 -5.27 -4.81
CA PHE A 124 17.02 -4.92 -5.07
C PHE A 124 16.62 -3.69 -4.25
N SER A 125 16.26 -2.61 -4.97
CA SER A 125 15.74 -1.40 -4.35
C SER A 125 14.31 -1.61 -3.87
N LEU A 126 13.98 -1.03 -2.71
CA LEU A 126 12.60 -1.02 -2.20
C LEU A 126 11.69 -0.05 -2.95
N ASP A 127 12.24 0.92 -3.68
CA ASP A 127 11.45 1.97 -4.32
C ASP A 127 10.51 1.43 -5.41
N ASN A 128 10.87 0.28 -6.00
CA ASN A 128 10.08 -0.40 -7.04
C ASN A 128 9.34 -1.65 -6.52
N MET A 129 9.27 -1.84 -5.20
CA MET A 129 8.58 -2.98 -4.62
C MET A 129 7.18 -2.61 -4.14
N GLU A 130 6.20 -3.44 -4.47
CA GLU A 130 4.86 -3.40 -3.91
C GLU A 130 4.79 -4.16 -2.59
N SER A 131 5.39 -5.34 -2.55
CA SER A 131 5.44 -6.14 -1.35
C SER A 131 6.67 -7.04 -1.26
N VAL A 132 7.06 -7.31 -0.02
CA VAL A 132 8.06 -8.29 0.37
C VAL A 132 7.39 -9.25 1.35
N THR A 133 7.34 -10.52 1.00
CA THR A 133 6.62 -11.53 1.79
C THR A 133 7.55 -12.68 2.13
N LEU A 134 7.53 -13.10 3.38
CA LEU A 134 8.27 -14.28 3.87
C LEU A 134 7.29 -15.39 4.24
N TYR A 135 7.46 -16.53 3.62
CA TYR A 135 6.80 -17.77 3.98
C TYR A 135 7.77 -18.65 4.77
N ASN A 136 7.39 -18.96 6.00
CA ASN A 136 8.15 -19.88 6.87
C ASN A 136 7.75 -21.33 6.59
N GLY A 137 8.01 -21.81 5.38
CA GLY A 137 7.59 -23.10 4.87
C GLY A 137 6.94 -22.94 3.50
N GLN A 138 6.06 -23.87 3.15
CA GLN A 138 5.39 -23.88 1.85
C GLN A 138 4.33 -22.79 1.75
N LYS A 139 4.33 -22.06 0.64
CA LYS A 139 3.31 -21.06 0.32
C LYS A 139 1.96 -21.70 -0.01
N SER A 140 2.00 -22.80 -0.75
CA SER A 140 0.82 -23.52 -1.21
C SER A 140 1.14 -25.00 -1.33
N ALA A 141 0.13 -25.85 -1.20
CA ALA A 141 0.28 -27.30 -1.41
C ALA A 141 0.41 -27.68 -2.90
N ILE A 142 -0.05 -26.81 -3.83
CA ILE A 142 -0.22 -27.17 -5.25
C ILE A 142 0.46 -26.19 -6.19
N PHE A 143 0.31 -24.87 -5.93
CA PHE A 143 0.75 -23.82 -6.85
C PHE A 143 2.01 -23.11 -6.35
N GLN A 144 3.12 -23.83 -6.35
CA GLN A 144 4.42 -23.26 -6.02
C GLN A 144 5.54 -23.92 -6.84
N PRO A 145 6.66 -23.21 -7.08
CA PRO A 145 7.81 -23.77 -7.78
C PRO A 145 8.43 -24.94 -6.99
N ALA A 146 9.09 -25.86 -7.70
CA ALA A 146 9.73 -27.03 -7.07
C ALA A 146 10.77 -26.64 -6.00
N LYS A 147 11.49 -25.56 -6.23
CA LYS A 147 12.47 -25.02 -5.26
C LYS A 147 11.85 -24.66 -3.91
N ASP A 148 10.62 -24.16 -3.92
CA ASP A 148 9.92 -23.75 -2.71
C ASP A 148 9.62 -24.93 -1.79
N PHE A 149 9.35 -26.11 -2.36
CA PHE A 149 9.18 -27.36 -1.57
C PHE A 149 10.46 -27.82 -0.88
N GLY A 150 11.62 -27.52 -1.47
CA GLY A 150 12.92 -27.87 -0.92
C GLY A 150 13.58 -26.78 -0.08
N SER A 151 12.92 -25.65 0.11
CA SER A 151 13.47 -24.50 0.85
C SER A 151 13.04 -24.49 2.31
N ALA A 152 13.91 -23.99 3.17
CA ALA A 152 13.62 -23.76 4.60
C ALA A 152 12.57 -22.68 4.82
N GLY A 153 12.44 -21.81 3.85
CA GLY A 153 11.47 -20.76 3.73
C GLY A 153 11.70 -19.99 2.44
N SER A 154 10.71 -19.22 2.03
CA SER A 154 10.71 -18.56 0.75
C SER A 154 10.36 -17.09 0.86
N ILE A 155 11.10 -16.26 0.15
CA ILE A 155 10.92 -14.83 0.06
C ILE A 155 10.33 -14.52 -1.30
N TYR A 156 9.16 -13.88 -1.31
CA TYR A 156 8.50 -13.41 -2.52
C TYR A 156 8.59 -11.89 -2.59
N LEU A 157 9.17 -11.42 -3.67
CA LEU A 157 9.28 -10.00 -4.01
C LEU A 157 8.28 -9.72 -5.12
N GLN A 158 7.41 -8.76 -4.90
CA GLN A 158 6.48 -8.29 -5.91
C GLN A 158 6.84 -6.88 -6.32
N SER A 159 7.03 -6.68 -7.61
CA SER A 159 7.23 -5.35 -8.16
C SER A 159 5.93 -4.55 -8.14
N ARG A 160 6.08 -3.24 -8.06
CA ARG A 160 4.95 -2.34 -8.11
C ARG A 160 4.33 -2.33 -9.51
N VAL A 161 3.02 -2.58 -9.56
CA VAL A 161 2.24 -2.44 -10.78
C VAL A 161 1.64 -1.03 -10.79
N PRO A 162 1.87 -0.22 -11.84
CA PRO A 162 1.27 1.10 -11.94
C PRO A 162 -0.25 1.02 -11.97
N VAL A 163 -0.91 1.74 -11.06
CA VAL A 163 -2.37 1.86 -11.02
C VAL A 163 -2.75 3.29 -11.32
N PHE A 164 -3.51 3.50 -12.39
CA PHE A 164 -3.97 4.82 -12.80
C PHE A 164 -5.44 4.99 -12.42
N SER A 165 -5.75 6.10 -11.75
CA SER A 165 -7.11 6.44 -11.34
C SER A 165 -7.72 7.46 -12.31
N GLY A 166 -8.88 7.16 -12.85
CA GLY A 166 -9.62 8.08 -13.71
C GLY A 166 -8.90 8.44 -15.02
N LYS A 167 -8.71 9.75 -15.27
CA LYS A 167 -8.11 10.29 -16.50
C LYS A 167 -6.59 10.49 -16.44
N GLU A 168 -5.97 10.06 -15.37
CA GLU A 168 -4.52 10.20 -15.23
C GLU A 168 -3.79 9.27 -16.21
N LEU A 169 -2.87 9.86 -16.97
CA LEU A 169 -2.11 9.15 -17.99
C LEU A 169 -0.66 8.90 -17.57
N GLN A 170 -0.19 9.58 -16.54
CA GLN A 170 1.19 9.47 -16.08
C GLN A 170 1.32 9.84 -14.60
N HIS A 171 2.22 9.13 -13.92
CA HIS A 171 2.64 9.42 -12.57
C HIS A 171 4.15 9.66 -12.55
N VAL A 172 4.58 10.63 -11.76
CA VAL A 172 6.00 10.90 -11.52
C VAL A 172 6.23 10.95 -10.03
N LYS A 173 7.14 10.13 -9.54
CA LYS A 173 7.56 10.12 -8.14
C LYS A 173 9.06 10.34 -8.07
N ALA A 174 9.48 11.47 -7.49
CA ALA A 174 10.88 11.72 -7.18
C ALA A 174 11.11 11.44 -5.69
N THR A 175 12.15 10.67 -5.38
CA THR A 175 12.53 10.36 -4.00
C THR A 175 14.01 10.68 -3.83
N PHE A 176 14.35 11.33 -2.74
CA PHE A 176 15.72 11.60 -2.37
C PHE A 176 15.97 11.07 -0.96
N LYS A 177 16.84 10.08 -0.86
CA LYS A 177 17.25 9.51 0.42
C LYS A 177 18.67 9.96 0.75
N THR A 178 18.87 10.45 1.95
CA THR A 178 20.19 10.82 2.46
C THR A 178 20.48 10.04 3.74
N GLY A 179 21.73 9.81 4.02
CA GLY A 179 22.14 9.04 5.18
C GLY A 179 23.55 9.37 5.63
N SER A 180 24.03 8.63 6.62
CA SER A 180 25.39 8.76 7.16
C SER A 180 26.44 8.47 6.08
N PHE A 181 27.66 8.94 6.31
CA PHE A 181 28.82 8.75 5.42
C PHE A 181 28.63 9.33 4.02
N GLY A 182 27.85 10.40 3.87
CA GLY A 182 27.65 11.06 2.58
C GLY A 182 26.75 10.28 1.63
N LEU A 183 25.93 9.35 2.13
CA LEU A 183 24.98 8.63 1.31
C LEU A 183 23.95 9.62 0.73
N ALA A 184 23.89 9.67 -0.61
CA ALA A 184 22.88 10.39 -1.37
C ALA A 184 22.32 9.44 -2.43
N ASN A 185 21.03 9.15 -2.35
CA ASN A 185 20.36 8.23 -3.27
C ASN A 185 19.12 8.93 -3.87
N PRO A 186 19.28 9.64 -5.00
CA PRO A 186 18.16 10.14 -5.78
C PRO A 186 17.51 8.99 -6.55
N SER A 187 16.19 8.92 -6.56
CA SER A 187 15.43 8.03 -7.42
C SER A 187 14.28 8.78 -8.10
N LEU A 188 14.02 8.43 -9.33
CA LEU A 188 12.94 8.98 -10.14
C LEU A 188 12.17 7.81 -10.73
N LEU A 189 10.91 7.73 -10.40
CA LEU A 189 9.97 6.77 -10.98
C LEU A 189 9.03 7.54 -11.91
N TRP A 190 8.98 7.15 -13.16
CA TRP A 190 8.05 7.67 -14.14
C TRP A 190 7.20 6.54 -14.70
N GLU A 191 5.91 6.63 -14.48
CA GLU A 191 4.93 5.66 -14.92
C GLU A 191 4.02 6.31 -15.98
N ARG A 192 3.75 5.59 -17.05
CA ARG A 192 2.87 6.06 -18.14
C ARG A 192 1.88 4.98 -18.55
N LYS A 193 0.62 5.35 -18.65
CA LYS A 193 -0.42 4.52 -19.24
C LYS A 193 -0.36 4.67 -20.77
N LEU A 194 -0.12 3.59 -21.47
CA LEU A 194 -0.09 3.55 -22.94
C LEU A 194 -1.45 3.22 -23.50
N THR A 195 -2.11 2.22 -22.91
CA THR A 195 -3.45 1.77 -23.27
C THR A 195 -4.19 1.40 -21.97
N GLU A 196 -5.49 1.12 -22.05
CA GLU A 196 -6.26 0.67 -20.89
C GLU A 196 -5.68 -0.57 -20.20
N GLN A 197 -4.98 -1.43 -20.94
CA GLN A 197 -4.39 -2.68 -20.48
C GLN A 197 -2.86 -2.67 -20.39
N VAL A 198 -2.20 -1.62 -20.87
CA VAL A 198 -0.73 -1.56 -20.95
C VAL A 198 -0.22 -0.28 -20.29
N SER A 199 0.65 -0.45 -19.33
CA SER A 199 1.39 0.64 -18.68
C SER A 199 2.89 0.33 -18.66
N THR A 200 3.71 1.36 -18.59
CA THR A 200 5.16 1.22 -18.46
C THR A 200 5.64 2.02 -17.25
N SER A 201 6.72 1.54 -16.61
CA SER A 201 7.43 2.22 -15.51
C SER A 201 8.94 2.25 -15.83
N TRP A 202 9.58 3.38 -15.52
CA TRP A 202 11.02 3.62 -15.73
C TRP A 202 11.66 4.14 -14.47
#